data_a87185224a2703a846ae08c74c9bfc8a
#
_entry.id   a87185224a2703a846ae08c74c9bfc8a
#
_cell.length_a   1.000
_cell.length_b   1.000
_cell.length_c   1.000
_cell.angle_alpha   90.00
_cell.angle_beta   90.00
_cell.angle_gamma   90.00
#
_symmetry.space_group_name_H-M   'P 1'
#
loop_
_entity.id
_entity.type
_entity.pdbx_description
1 polymer ?
#
loop_
_entity_poly.entity_id
_entity_poly.type
_entity_poly.pdbx_seq_one_letter_code
_entity_poly.pdbx_strand_id
1 'polypeptide(L)'
;RDYFMTQTSSNNFSITLNSAVYLRVLASLISIVVICAALFLVVRLATWASYPRPESIANNGDLWRALWTGFRFDLAVVIRANLLGLLVSICCIPLPTMASHFGWLLNRYWGGLILVIATWISIVNFSYIGFFDRPIDSLAYNGLNYGGATIWPTVISMDPFGLRLMTGLSVTALILWSYRKIGEEIIELISFVHVRTIPFFTLAILLPLMLLMLLGRGTISTFPLSQRHLTVSSETAVNNIVPNGIIALYYGYKEFEQSKIISPALDAEGRELFTAFYREPPSDQPLFPQFFTQTPSSPFLERNPPNVVLNLIESMGNALLLPSFNSGLDLAGQMRQHLDEDYYFKRFLPAHDDTQYSLMSLMVNTEYSSISY
;
A
#
# COMPACT_ATOMS: atom_id res chain seq x y z
N ARG A 1 -27.25 13.66 71.41
CA ARG A 1 -26.02 13.51 72.26
C ARG A 1 -24.93 13.02 71.32
N ASP A 2 -24.05 13.92 71.07
CA ASP A 2 -23.01 13.99 70.07
C ASP A 2 -21.94 12.93 70.28
N TYR A 3 -21.58 12.25 69.17
CA TYR A 3 -20.27 11.62 69.01
C TYR A 3 -19.58 12.24 67.79
N PHE A 4 -18.79 13.28 68.09
CA PHE A 4 -17.77 13.77 67.21
C PHE A 4 -16.70 12.69 67.13
N MET A 5 -16.68 11.90 66.06
CA MET A 5 -15.52 11.14 65.70
C MET A 5 -14.64 12.02 64.82
N THR A 6 -13.54 12.44 65.40
CA THR A 6 -12.40 13.02 64.69
C THR A 6 -11.87 12.03 63.66
N GLN A 7 -12.26 12.22 62.42
CA GLN A 7 -11.57 11.58 61.27
C GLN A 7 -10.23 12.27 61.11
N THR A 8 -9.19 11.63 61.60
CA THR A 8 -7.81 11.91 61.17
C THR A 8 -7.75 11.62 59.66
N SER A 9 -7.70 12.67 58.87
CA SER A 9 -7.49 12.60 57.43
C SER A 9 -6.05 12.08 57.18
N SER A 10 -5.87 10.77 57.08
CA SER A 10 -4.77 10.22 56.36
C SER A 10 -5.00 10.57 54.90
N ASN A 11 -4.21 11.49 54.36
CA ASN A 11 -4.09 11.75 52.92
C ASN A 11 -3.53 10.52 52.21
N ASN A 12 -4.28 9.44 52.18
CA ASN A 12 -4.08 8.37 51.24
C ASN A 12 -4.65 8.86 49.90
N PHE A 13 -3.80 9.33 49.06
CA PHE A 13 -4.06 9.57 47.63
C PHE A 13 -4.41 8.21 47.03
N SER A 14 -5.62 7.72 47.27
CA SER A 14 -6.14 6.54 46.61
C SER A 14 -6.49 6.95 45.19
N ILE A 15 -5.55 6.72 44.26
CA ILE A 15 -5.87 6.76 42.85
C ILE A 15 -6.91 5.66 42.62
N THR A 16 -8.15 6.00 42.63
CA THR A 16 -9.26 5.12 42.21
C THR A 16 -9.18 4.99 40.72
N LEU A 17 -8.38 4.05 40.24
CA LEU A 17 -8.23 3.72 38.83
C LEU A 17 -9.60 3.26 38.31
N ASN A 18 -10.10 3.95 37.30
CA ASN A 18 -11.38 3.66 36.68
C ASN A 18 -11.26 2.43 35.75
N SER A 19 -11.23 1.23 36.38
CA SER A 19 -11.09 -0.05 35.70
C SER A 19 -12.14 -0.26 34.59
N ALA A 20 -13.35 0.29 34.79
CA ALA A 20 -14.40 0.19 33.78
C ALA A 20 -14.05 0.94 32.47
N VAL A 21 -13.43 2.12 32.57
CA VAL A 21 -13.00 2.88 31.40
C VAL A 21 -11.86 2.17 30.69
N TYR A 22 -10.90 1.65 31.45
CA TYR A 22 -9.80 0.85 30.86
C TYR A 22 -10.32 -0.35 30.07
N LEU A 23 -11.25 -1.12 30.61
CA LEU A 23 -11.85 -2.27 29.92
C LEU A 23 -12.59 -1.84 28.64
N ARG A 24 -13.27 -0.71 28.65
CA ARG A 24 -13.93 -0.14 27.46
C ARG A 24 -12.94 0.26 26.37
N VAL A 25 -11.79 0.85 26.75
CA VAL A 25 -10.72 1.20 25.81
C VAL A 25 -10.14 -0.06 25.18
N LEU A 26 -9.86 -1.08 25.99
CA LEU A 26 -9.33 -2.37 25.52
C LEU A 26 -10.32 -3.09 24.59
N ALA A 27 -11.60 -3.12 24.94
CA ALA A 27 -12.65 -3.70 24.12
C ALA A 27 -12.78 -3.00 22.77
N SER A 28 -12.71 -1.66 22.77
CA SER A 28 -12.71 -0.85 21.54
C SER A 28 -11.53 -1.23 20.63
N LEU A 29 -10.32 -1.33 21.19
CA LEU A 29 -9.13 -1.69 20.45
C LEU A 29 -9.22 -3.10 19.84
N ILE A 30 -9.62 -4.09 20.64
CA ILE A 30 -9.80 -5.47 20.17
C ILE A 30 -10.83 -5.51 19.03
N SER A 31 -11.95 -4.80 19.18
CA SER A 31 -12.99 -4.71 18.15
C SER A 31 -12.45 -4.15 16.84
N ILE A 32 -11.65 -3.06 16.88
CA ILE A 32 -11.04 -2.46 15.69
C ILE A 32 -10.11 -3.45 15.01
N VAL A 33 -9.24 -4.12 15.78
CA VAL A 33 -8.28 -5.11 15.25
C VAL A 33 -9.01 -6.25 14.57
N VAL A 34 -10.03 -6.82 15.20
CA VAL A 34 -10.82 -7.95 14.65
C VAL A 34 -11.52 -7.54 13.36
N ILE A 35 -12.20 -6.38 13.38
CA ILE A 35 -12.96 -5.90 12.22
C ILE A 35 -12.06 -5.54 11.06
N CYS A 36 -10.95 -4.82 11.29
CA CYS A 36 -9.98 -4.52 10.23
C CYS A 36 -9.34 -5.78 9.65
N ALA A 37 -8.97 -6.74 10.50
CA ALA A 37 -8.40 -8.00 10.05
C ALA A 37 -9.40 -8.77 9.17
N ALA A 38 -10.67 -8.81 9.56
CA ALA A 38 -11.73 -9.43 8.76
C ALA A 38 -11.96 -8.67 7.44
N LEU A 39 -12.03 -7.34 7.46
CA LEU A 39 -12.19 -6.50 6.27
C LEU A 39 -11.06 -6.76 5.27
N PHE A 40 -9.81 -6.65 5.71
CA PHE A 40 -8.65 -6.83 4.83
C PHE A 40 -8.55 -8.26 4.30
N LEU A 41 -8.91 -9.27 5.11
CA LEU A 41 -8.96 -10.66 4.65
C LEU A 41 -10.03 -10.84 3.57
N VAL A 42 -11.25 -10.32 3.79
CA VAL A 42 -12.34 -10.40 2.80
C VAL A 42 -11.95 -9.71 1.49
N VAL A 43 -11.38 -8.50 1.56
CA VAL A 43 -10.92 -7.79 0.35
C VAL A 43 -9.83 -8.58 -0.36
N ARG A 44 -8.87 -9.14 0.37
CA ARG A 44 -7.77 -9.96 -0.17
C ARG A 44 -8.29 -11.20 -0.88
N LEU A 45 -9.24 -11.91 -0.27
CA LEU A 45 -9.87 -13.07 -0.87
C LEU A 45 -10.74 -12.69 -2.08
N ALA A 46 -11.45 -11.57 -2.03
CA ALA A 46 -12.22 -11.05 -3.15
C ALA A 46 -11.29 -10.68 -4.32
N THR A 47 -10.17 -10.01 -4.06
CA THR A 47 -9.14 -9.71 -5.06
C THR A 47 -8.62 -11.01 -5.68
N TRP A 48 -8.25 -11.97 -4.86
CA TRP A 48 -7.78 -13.27 -5.33
C TRP A 48 -8.80 -14.01 -6.18
N ALA A 49 -10.09 -13.90 -5.87
CA ALA A 49 -11.16 -14.58 -6.60
C ALA A 49 -11.55 -13.87 -7.91
N SER A 50 -11.41 -12.54 -7.97
CA SER A 50 -11.97 -11.73 -9.05
C SER A 50 -10.99 -11.51 -10.22
N TYR A 51 -9.67 -11.61 -10.00
CA TYR A 51 -8.69 -11.31 -11.04
C TYR A 51 -8.04 -12.55 -11.64
N PRO A 52 -7.66 -12.48 -12.93
CA PRO A 52 -7.07 -13.62 -13.65
C PRO A 52 -5.82 -14.15 -12.94
N ARG A 53 -5.69 -15.46 -12.91
CA ARG A 53 -4.56 -16.17 -12.33
C ARG A 53 -3.91 -17.02 -13.38
N PRO A 54 -2.58 -17.00 -13.49
CA PRO A 54 -1.87 -18.00 -14.29
C PRO A 54 -2.17 -19.42 -13.76
N GLU A 55 -2.35 -20.37 -14.65
CA GLU A 55 -2.61 -21.78 -14.27
C GLU A 55 -1.47 -22.38 -13.43
N SER A 56 -0.27 -21.79 -13.53
CA SER A 56 0.91 -22.17 -12.75
C SER A 56 0.81 -21.93 -11.23
N ILE A 57 -0.18 -21.15 -10.75
CA ILE A 57 -0.33 -20.84 -9.31
C ILE A 57 -1.01 -22.01 -8.55
N ALA A 58 -0.73 -23.23 -8.88
CA ALA A 58 -1.23 -24.38 -8.12
C ALA A 58 -0.51 -24.60 -6.78
N ASN A 59 0.52 -23.81 -6.45
CA ASN A 59 1.27 -23.96 -5.21
C ASN A 59 0.54 -23.27 -4.04
N ASN A 60 -0.25 -24.02 -3.30
CA ASN A 60 -0.96 -23.55 -2.10
C ASN A 60 -0.06 -22.92 -1.02
N GLY A 61 1.26 -23.22 -1.03
CA GLY A 61 2.22 -22.68 -0.08
C GLY A 61 2.43 -21.16 -0.23
N ASP A 62 2.50 -20.66 -1.43
CA ASP A 62 2.74 -19.23 -1.70
C ASP A 62 1.51 -18.38 -1.36
N LEU A 63 0.31 -18.88 -1.66
CA LEU A 63 -0.93 -18.23 -1.24
C LEU A 63 -0.98 -18.10 0.30
N TRP A 64 -0.64 -19.17 1.01
CA TRP A 64 -0.64 -19.15 2.46
C TRP A 64 0.39 -18.16 3.02
N ARG A 65 1.56 -18.07 2.41
CA ARG A 65 2.58 -17.05 2.76
C ARG A 65 2.06 -15.63 2.52
N ALA A 66 1.36 -15.40 1.41
CA ALA A 66 0.78 -14.10 1.10
C ALA A 66 -0.30 -13.71 2.11
N LEU A 67 -1.22 -14.62 2.45
CA LEU A 67 -2.26 -14.39 3.46
C LEU A 67 -1.66 -14.10 4.84
N TRP A 68 -0.66 -14.90 5.27
CA TRP A 68 -0.01 -14.70 6.56
C TRP A 68 0.79 -13.39 6.62
N THR A 69 1.56 -13.08 5.59
CA THR A 69 2.34 -11.85 5.54
C THR A 69 1.42 -10.64 5.46
N GLY A 70 0.37 -10.70 4.66
CA GLY A 70 -0.66 -9.68 4.60
C GLY A 70 -1.33 -9.44 5.95
N PHE A 71 -1.72 -10.49 6.66
CA PHE A 71 -2.28 -10.38 8.02
C PHE A 71 -1.34 -9.67 9.00
N ARG A 72 -0.03 -9.94 8.92
CA ARG A 72 0.97 -9.23 9.75
C ARG A 72 1.03 -7.74 9.44
N PHE A 73 0.95 -7.36 8.16
CA PHE A 73 0.85 -5.96 7.75
C PHE A 73 -0.46 -5.33 8.24
N ASP A 74 -1.57 -6.05 8.17
CA ASP A 74 -2.88 -5.60 8.64
C ASP A 74 -2.84 -5.23 10.12
N LEU A 75 -2.33 -6.14 10.96
CA LEU A 75 -2.14 -5.89 12.39
C LEU A 75 -1.23 -4.69 12.65
N ALA A 76 -0.10 -4.63 11.96
CA ALA A 76 0.87 -3.55 12.14
C ALA A 76 0.28 -2.17 11.82
N VAL A 77 -0.51 -2.06 10.75
CA VAL A 77 -1.18 -0.81 10.36
C VAL A 77 -2.24 -0.41 11.38
N VAL A 78 -3.14 -1.33 11.72
CA VAL A 78 -4.26 -1.04 12.63
C VAL A 78 -3.77 -0.61 14.00
N ILE A 79 -2.77 -1.28 14.54
CA ILE A 79 -2.21 -0.97 15.85
C ILE A 79 -1.50 0.39 15.83
N ARG A 80 -0.71 0.68 14.81
CA ARG A 80 -0.04 1.99 14.67
C ARG A 80 -1.04 3.12 14.55
N ALA A 81 -2.10 2.94 13.76
CA ALA A 81 -3.15 3.94 13.59
C ALA A 81 -3.92 4.22 14.89
N ASN A 82 -4.10 3.19 15.74
CA ASN A 82 -4.79 3.34 17.02
C ASN A 82 -3.89 3.78 18.17
N LEU A 83 -2.57 3.80 18.00
CA LEU A 83 -1.62 4.07 19.09
C LEU A 83 -1.88 5.42 19.77
N LEU A 84 -2.16 6.48 19.00
CA LEU A 84 -2.44 7.80 19.53
C LEU A 84 -3.71 7.80 20.39
N GLY A 85 -4.81 7.27 19.88
CA GLY A 85 -6.07 7.18 20.59
C GLY A 85 -5.95 6.34 21.86
N LEU A 86 -5.20 5.24 21.80
CA LEU A 86 -4.90 4.38 22.95
C LEU A 86 -4.08 5.12 24.02
N LEU A 87 -3.00 5.80 23.63
CA LEU A 87 -2.17 6.56 24.58
C LEU A 87 -2.96 7.65 25.28
N VAL A 88 -3.70 8.45 24.53
CA VAL A 88 -4.57 9.49 25.13
C VAL A 88 -5.59 8.88 26.10
N SER A 89 -6.22 7.77 25.71
CA SER A 89 -7.20 7.10 26.56
C SER A 89 -6.58 6.56 27.86
N ILE A 90 -5.38 5.96 27.77
CA ILE A 90 -4.65 5.45 28.94
C ILE A 90 -4.25 6.61 29.86
N CYS A 91 -3.79 7.73 29.31
CA CYS A 91 -3.45 8.93 30.11
C CYS A 91 -4.67 9.51 30.83
N CYS A 92 -5.88 9.33 30.31
CA CYS A 92 -7.12 9.79 30.94
C CYS A 92 -7.60 8.86 32.08
N ILE A 93 -7.16 7.60 32.16
CA ILE A 93 -7.64 6.62 33.16
C ILE A 93 -7.46 7.09 34.63
N PRO A 94 -6.31 7.67 35.03
CA PRO A 94 -6.12 8.15 36.39
C PRO A 94 -6.83 9.46 36.69
N LEU A 95 -7.47 10.08 35.72
CA LEU A 95 -8.15 11.36 35.87
C LEU A 95 -9.58 11.20 36.41
N PRO A 96 -10.25 12.29 36.82
CA PRO A 96 -11.64 12.25 37.21
C PRO A 96 -12.54 11.61 36.18
N THR A 97 -13.67 11.06 36.61
CA THR A 97 -14.58 10.25 35.78
C THR A 97 -15.01 10.93 34.48
N MET A 98 -15.17 12.24 34.46
CA MET A 98 -15.47 12.99 33.22
C MET A 98 -14.33 12.91 32.20
N ALA A 99 -13.08 13.13 32.61
CA ALA A 99 -11.94 13.10 31.74
C ALA A 99 -11.63 11.67 31.23
N SER A 100 -11.79 10.67 32.09
CA SER A 100 -11.68 9.26 31.71
C SER A 100 -12.74 8.88 30.67
N HIS A 101 -13.96 9.33 30.82
CA HIS A 101 -15.05 9.08 29.88
C HIS A 101 -14.78 9.76 28.53
N PHE A 102 -14.26 10.99 28.56
CA PHE A 102 -13.83 11.69 27.34
C PHE A 102 -12.73 10.95 26.59
N GLY A 103 -11.72 10.44 27.29
CA GLY A 103 -10.64 9.64 26.69
C GLY A 103 -11.19 8.38 26.00
N TRP A 104 -12.15 7.69 26.63
CA TRP A 104 -12.81 6.55 26.00
C TRP A 104 -13.61 6.94 24.75
N LEU A 105 -14.39 8.03 24.80
CA LEU A 105 -15.14 8.53 23.65
C LEU A 105 -14.21 8.89 22.50
N LEU A 106 -13.12 9.60 22.80
CA LEU A 106 -12.12 9.96 21.79
C LEU A 106 -11.57 8.72 21.09
N ASN A 107 -11.16 7.70 21.86
CA ASN A 107 -10.66 6.44 21.27
C ASN A 107 -11.74 5.71 20.44
N ARG A 108 -12.99 5.74 20.89
CA ARG A 108 -14.10 5.13 20.16
C ARG A 108 -14.36 5.80 18.81
N TYR A 109 -14.41 7.13 18.76
CA TYR A 109 -14.62 7.87 17.51
C TYR A 109 -13.40 7.79 16.60
N TRP A 110 -12.19 7.84 17.18
CA TRP A 110 -10.94 7.63 16.44
C TRP A 110 -10.91 6.25 15.77
N GLY A 111 -11.26 5.20 16.50
CA GLY A 111 -11.38 3.86 15.95
C GLY A 111 -12.42 3.76 14.84
N GLY A 112 -13.58 4.39 15.02
CA GLY A 112 -14.60 4.48 13.97
C GLY A 112 -14.08 5.17 12.70
N LEU A 113 -13.34 6.27 12.84
CA LEU A 113 -12.72 6.97 11.72
C LEU A 113 -11.71 6.09 10.98
N ILE A 114 -10.86 5.35 11.71
CA ILE A 114 -9.90 4.40 11.11
C ILE A 114 -10.64 3.34 10.30
N LEU A 115 -11.73 2.79 10.82
CA LEU A 115 -12.53 1.79 10.12
C LEU A 115 -13.13 2.34 8.82
N VAL A 116 -13.63 3.58 8.83
CA VAL A 116 -14.13 4.25 7.62
C VAL A 116 -13.03 4.41 6.60
N ILE A 117 -11.89 4.97 7.00
CA ILE A 117 -10.73 5.18 6.12
C ILE A 117 -10.24 3.84 5.55
N ALA A 118 -10.09 2.81 6.38
CA ALA A 118 -9.65 1.49 5.96
C ALA A 118 -10.62 0.88 4.92
N THR A 119 -11.92 1.04 5.12
CA THR A 119 -12.95 0.55 4.19
C THR A 119 -12.82 1.21 2.82
N TRP A 120 -12.79 2.55 2.78
CA TRP A 120 -12.75 3.28 1.51
C TRP A 120 -11.45 3.08 0.77
N ILE A 121 -10.31 3.11 1.45
CA ILE A 121 -9.01 2.82 0.81
C ILE A 121 -8.96 1.38 0.28
N SER A 122 -9.56 0.42 0.98
CA SER A 122 -9.63 -0.97 0.51
C SER A 122 -10.46 -1.11 -0.76
N ILE A 123 -11.59 -0.40 -0.88
CA ILE A 123 -12.42 -0.39 -2.08
C ILE A 123 -11.68 0.26 -3.24
N VAL A 124 -11.01 1.38 -3.00
CA VAL A 124 -10.20 2.07 -4.03
C VAL A 124 -9.06 1.16 -4.51
N ASN A 125 -8.34 0.51 -3.58
CA ASN A 125 -7.26 -0.41 -3.95
C ASN A 125 -7.77 -1.64 -4.73
N PHE A 126 -8.93 -2.17 -4.34
CA PHE A 126 -9.57 -3.26 -5.07
C PHE A 126 -9.89 -2.86 -6.51
N SER A 127 -10.49 -1.67 -6.72
CA SER A 127 -10.75 -1.11 -8.04
C SER A 127 -9.48 -0.89 -8.84
N TYR A 128 -8.46 -0.34 -8.19
CA TYR A 128 -7.16 -0.05 -8.81
C TYR A 128 -6.47 -1.32 -9.31
N ILE A 129 -6.46 -2.40 -8.50
CA ILE A 129 -5.92 -3.69 -8.93
C ILE A 129 -6.66 -4.23 -10.14
N GLY A 130 -8.00 -4.09 -10.18
CA GLY A 130 -8.80 -4.53 -11.33
C GLY A 130 -8.52 -3.78 -12.61
N PHE A 131 -7.99 -2.58 -12.54
CA PHE A 131 -7.69 -1.75 -13.70
C PHE A 131 -6.22 -1.84 -14.13
N PHE A 132 -5.30 -1.88 -13.17
CA PHE A 132 -3.85 -1.80 -13.41
C PHE A 132 -3.10 -3.11 -13.13
N ASP A 133 -3.78 -4.18 -12.72
CA ASP A 133 -3.19 -5.46 -12.31
C ASP A 133 -2.13 -5.35 -11.20
N ARG A 134 -2.15 -4.26 -10.43
CA ARG A 134 -1.24 -4.00 -9.32
C ARG A 134 -1.89 -3.16 -8.23
N PRO A 135 -1.46 -3.26 -6.95
CA PRO A 135 -1.91 -2.39 -5.87
C PRO A 135 -1.58 -0.92 -6.16
N ILE A 136 -2.24 -0.01 -5.44
CA ILE A 136 -1.95 1.43 -5.55
C ILE A 136 -0.44 1.67 -5.41
N ASP A 137 0.13 2.38 -6.38
CA ASP A 137 1.55 2.67 -6.51
C ASP A 137 1.80 4.17 -6.85
N SER A 138 3.02 4.50 -7.26
CA SER A 138 3.42 5.86 -7.66
C SER A 138 2.61 6.42 -8.82
N LEU A 139 2.09 5.57 -9.72
CA LEU A 139 1.28 5.98 -10.86
C LEU A 139 -0.01 6.70 -10.42
N ALA A 140 -0.64 6.23 -9.33
CA ALA A 140 -1.83 6.89 -8.78
C ALA A 140 -1.54 8.35 -8.37
N TYR A 141 -0.38 8.60 -7.76
CA TYR A 141 0.04 9.94 -7.35
C TYR A 141 0.45 10.82 -8.53
N ASN A 142 1.15 10.26 -9.50
CA ASN A 142 1.48 10.95 -10.74
C ASN A 142 0.21 11.37 -11.48
N GLY A 143 -0.77 10.46 -11.58
CA GLY A 143 -2.05 10.73 -12.20
C GLY A 143 -2.80 11.90 -11.53
N LEU A 144 -2.85 11.94 -10.21
CA LEU A 144 -3.49 13.03 -9.46
C LEU A 144 -2.80 14.39 -9.70
N ASN A 145 -1.47 14.41 -9.85
CA ASN A 145 -0.71 15.64 -10.05
C ASN A 145 -0.82 16.18 -11.49
N TYR A 146 -0.76 15.30 -12.49
CA TYR A 146 -0.64 15.71 -13.89
C TYR A 146 -1.96 15.64 -14.66
N GLY A 147 -2.96 14.94 -14.18
CA GLY A 147 -4.16 14.65 -14.95
C GLY A 147 -5.47 14.65 -14.17
N GLY A 148 -5.54 15.27 -13.00
CA GLY A 148 -6.73 15.20 -12.13
C GLY A 148 -8.03 15.57 -12.85
N ALA A 149 -8.02 16.58 -13.74
CA ALA A 149 -9.18 16.98 -14.52
C ALA A 149 -9.63 15.91 -15.55
N THR A 150 -8.71 15.08 -16.02
CA THR A 150 -8.98 14.05 -17.04
C THR A 150 -9.26 12.69 -16.39
N ILE A 151 -8.63 12.40 -15.26
CA ILE A 151 -8.76 11.11 -14.57
C ILE A 151 -10.15 10.91 -13.99
N TRP A 152 -10.73 11.94 -13.35
CA TRP A 152 -12.04 11.79 -12.72
C TRP A 152 -13.15 11.42 -13.69
N PRO A 153 -13.32 12.07 -14.86
CA PRO A 153 -14.30 11.63 -15.85
C PRO A 153 -14.06 10.19 -16.32
N THR A 154 -12.80 9.78 -16.49
CA THR A 154 -12.44 8.43 -16.91
C THR A 154 -12.81 7.39 -15.86
N VAL A 155 -12.47 7.62 -14.60
CA VAL A 155 -12.83 6.73 -13.49
C VAL A 155 -14.35 6.58 -13.36
N ILE A 156 -15.09 7.69 -13.46
CA ILE A 156 -16.55 7.68 -13.37
C ILE A 156 -17.20 6.94 -14.55
N SER A 157 -16.61 7.01 -15.74
CA SER A 157 -17.17 6.41 -16.95
C SER A 157 -16.82 4.92 -17.15
N MET A 158 -15.63 4.50 -16.70
CA MET A 158 -15.12 3.14 -16.94
C MET A 158 -15.43 2.17 -15.81
N ASP A 159 -15.48 2.63 -14.57
CA ASP A 159 -15.81 1.79 -13.41
C ASP A 159 -17.32 1.91 -13.10
N PRO A 160 -17.98 0.86 -12.61
CA PRO A 160 -19.32 0.95 -12.05
C PRO A 160 -19.32 1.76 -10.73
N PHE A 161 -18.94 3.05 -10.87
CA PHE A 161 -18.73 3.98 -9.76
C PHE A 161 -19.92 4.03 -8.79
N GLY A 162 -21.14 4.11 -9.35
CA GLY A 162 -22.36 4.11 -8.54
C GLY A 162 -22.51 2.85 -7.68
N LEU A 163 -22.25 1.68 -8.26
CA LEU A 163 -22.28 0.39 -7.54
C LEU A 163 -21.22 0.36 -6.43
N ARG A 164 -20.00 0.81 -6.71
CA ARG A 164 -18.91 0.84 -5.73
C ARG A 164 -19.19 1.83 -4.60
N LEU A 165 -19.78 2.97 -4.92
CA LEU A 165 -20.22 3.94 -3.91
C LEU A 165 -21.28 3.33 -2.98
N MET A 166 -22.31 2.69 -3.54
CA MET A 166 -23.36 2.02 -2.75
C MET A 166 -22.80 0.89 -1.90
N THR A 167 -21.92 0.07 -2.47
CA THR A 167 -21.22 -0.99 -1.73
C THR A 167 -20.37 -0.40 -0.59
N GLY A 168 -19.62 0.65 -0.86
CA GLY A 168 -18.80 1.34 0.15
C GLY A 168 -19.63 1.88 1.30
N LEU A 169 -20.75 2.54 1.02
CA LEU A 169 -21.66 3.05 2.03
C LEU A 169 -22.28 1.90 2.87
N SER A 170 -22.73 0.82 2.20
CA SER A 170 -23.33 -0.33 2.87
C SER A 170 -22.32 -1.06 3.76
N VAL A 171 -21.12 -1.31 3.26
CA VAL A 171 -20.03 -1.95 4.02
C VAL A 171 -19.61 -1.05 5.19
N THR A 172 -19.49 0.26 4.98
CA THR A 172 -19.19 1.21 6.07
C THR A 172 -20.25 1.17 7.17
N ALA A 173 -21.53 1.19 6.81
CA ALA A 173 -22.61 1.09 7.77
C ALA A 173 -22.58 -0.22 8.58
N LEU A 174 -22.35 -1.35 7.87
CA LEU A 174 -22.23 -2.67 8.49
C LEU A 174 -21.02 -2.74 9.45
N ILE A 175 -19.88 -2.20 9.05
CA ILE A 175 -18.65 -2.18 9.86
C ILE A 175 -18.84 -1.32 11.11
N LEU A 176 -19.43 -0.14 11.00
CA LEU A 176 -19.68 0.72 12.17
C LEU A 176 -20.71 0.11 13.12
N TRP A 177 -21.72 -0.55 12.57
CA TRP A 177 -22.69 -1.31 13.38
C TRP A 177 -22.00 -2.48 14.10
N SER A 178 -21.18 -3.27 13.38
CA SER A 178 -20.42 -4.40 13.95
C SER A 178 -19.44 -3.92 15.03
N TYR A 179 -18.76 -2.80 14.81
CA TYR A 179 -17.84 -2.18 15.76
C TYR A 179 -18.54 -1.87 17.09
N ARG A 180 -19.73 -1.33 17.00
CA ARG A 180 -20.54 -1.05 18.20
C ARG A 180 -20.94 -2.35 18.91
N LYS A 181 -21.49 -3.31 18.19
CA LYS A 181 -21.97 -4.59 18.72
C LYS A 181 -20.85 -5.43 19.35
N ILE A 182 -19.77 -5.66 18.61
CA ILE A 182 -18.63 -6.44 19.10
C ILE A 182 -18.00 -5.76 20.32
N GLY A 183 -17.92 -4.43 20.33
CA GLY A 183 -17.44 -3.69 21.49
C GLY A 183 -18.29 -3.91 22.75
N GLU A 184 -19.61 -3.93 22.61
CA GLU A 184 -20.55 -4.19 23.71
C GLU A 184 -20.38 -5.63 24.23
N GLU A 185 -20.31 -6.64 23.36
CA GLU A 185 -20.11 -8.04 23.73
C GLU A 185 -18.76 -8.31 24.39
N ILE A 186 -17.68 -7.70 23.88
CA ILE A 186 -16.35 -7.82 24.51
C ILE A 186 -16.35 -7.18 25.91
N ILE A 187 -17.01 -6.02 26.09
CA ILE A 187 -17.13 -5.38 27.41
C ILE A 187 -17.84 -6.32 28.38
N GLU A 188 -18.93 -6.95 27.96
CA GLU A 188 -19.65 -7.91 28.78
C GLU A 188 -18.77 -9.11 29.15
N LEU A 189 -18.06 -9.67 28.17
CA LEU A 189 -17.15 -10.80 28.37
C LEU A 189 -16.01 -10.51 29.36
N ILE A 190 -15.46 -9.29 29.38
CA ILE A 190 -14.34 -8.93 30.26
C ILE A 190 -14.77 -8.23 31.56
N SER A 191 -16.06 -7.93 31.73
CA SER A 191 -16.59 -7.17 32.89
C SER A 191 -16.38 -7.89 34.23
N PHE A 192 -16.23 -9.21 34.23
CA PHE A 192 -15.94 -10.01 35.44
C PHE A 192 -14.47 -9.96 35.87
N VAL A 193 -13.59 -9.37 35.07
CA VAL A 193 -12.19 -9.20 35.48
C VAL A 193 -12.08 -8.02 36.45
N HIS A 194 -12.01 -8.32 37.75
CA HIS A 194 -11.84 -7.31 38.80
C HIS A 194 -10.37 -7.08 39.09
N VAL A 195 -9.83 -5.94 38.65
CA VAL A 195 -8.44 -5.56 38.93
C VAL A 195 -8.41 -4.78 40.25
N ARG A 196 -8.09 -5.47 41.34
CA ARG A 196 -8.20 -4.91 42.72
C ARG A 196 -6.91 -4.32 43.27
N THR A 197 -5.76 -4.66 42.74
CA THR A 197 -4.46 -4.25 43.32
C THR A 197 -3.61 -3.50 42.30
N ILE A 198 -2.87 -2.48 42.77
CA ILE A 198 -1.99 -1.66 41.94
C ILE A 198 -0.99 -2.49 41.10
N PRO A 199 -0.25 -3.51 41.65
CA PRO A 199 0.65 -4.30 40.85
C PRO A 199 -0.06 -5.12 39.75
N PHE A 200 -1.26 -5.60 40.04
CA PHE A 200 -2.07 -6.32 39.04
C PHE A 200 -2.57 -5.39 37.94
N PHE A 201 -2.91 -4.15 38.28
CA PHE A 201 -3.31 -3.12 37.32
C PHE A 201 -2.14 -2.71 36.43
N THR A 202 -0.94 -2.53 37.01
CA THR A 202 0.27 -2.20 36.24
C THR A 202 0.59 -3.31 35.23
N LEU A 203 0.49 -4.57 35.63
CA LEU A 203 0.67 -5.71 34.73
C LEU A 203 -0.41 -5.75 33.65
N ALA A 204 -1.67 -5.48 34.02
CA ALA A 204 -2.81 -5.44 33.09
C ALA A 204 -2.70 -4.34 32.04
N ILE A 205 -1.95 -3.27 32.27
CA ILE A 205 -1.64 -2.23 31.28
C ILE A 205 -0.38 -2.59 30.48
N LEU A 206 0.70 -2.95 31.14
CA LEU A 206 2.00 -3.16 30.50
C LEU A 206 1.99 -4.34 29.55
N LEU A 207 1.34 -5.46 29.92
CA LEU A 207 1.30 -6.66 29.09
C LEU A 207 0.57 -6.44 27.76
N PRO A 208 -0.67 -5.89 27.71
CA PRO A 208 -1.31 -5.54 26.44
C PRO A 208 -0.52 -4.51 25.64
N LEU A 209 0.05 -3.49 26.29
CA LEU A 209 0.86 -2.47 25.58
C LEU A 209 2.09 -3.08 24.94
N MET A 210 2.80 -3.98 25.63
CA MET A 210 3.95 -4.70 25.09
C MET A 210 3.53 -5.60 23.92
N LEU A 211 2.41 -6.31 24.05
CA LEU A 211 1.86 -7.14 22.98
C LEU A 211 1.48 -6.30 21.76
N LEU A 212 0.85 -5.15 21.97
CA LEU A 212 0.51 -4.22 20.90
C LEU A 212 1.74 -3.65 20.20
N MET A 213 2.79 -3.33 20.94
CA MET A 213 4.07 -2.90 20.35
C MET A 213 4.67 -4.00 19.47
N LEU A 214 4.65 -5.25 19.94
CA LEU A 214 5.14 -6.40 19.18
C LEU A 214 4.32 -6.65 17.92
N LEU A 215 3.00 -6.64 18.02
CA LEU A 215 2.08 -6.80 16.89
C LEU A 215 2.18 -5.61 15.92
N GLY A 216 2.30 -4.38 16.44
CA GLY A 216 2.50 -3.17 15.64
C GLY A 216 3.83 -3.14 14.90
N ARG A 217 4.84 -3.84 15.39
CA ARG A 217 6.09 -4.10 14.68
C ARG A 217 5.91 -5.11 13.54
N GLY A 218 4.97 -6.05 13.68
CA GLY A 218 4.62 -7.08 12.71
C GLY A 218 5.66 -8.19 12.55
N THR A 219 6.77 -8.15 13.30
CA THR A 219 7.84 -9.15 13.25
C THR A 219 8.61 -9.22 14.57
N ILE A 220 9.10 -10.41 14.91
CA ILE A 220 10.01 -10.67 16.04
C ILE A 220 11.48 -10.49 15.59
N SER A 221 11.75 -10.43 14.29
CA SER A 221 13.08 -10.24 13.72
C SER A 221 13.70 -8.89 14.09
N THR A 222 15.00 -8.72 13.86
CA THR A 222 15.76 -7.48 14.13
C THR A 222 15.17 -6.28 13.39
N PHE A 223 14.67 -6.48 12.17
CA PHE A 223 14.07 -5.40 11.36
C PHE A 223 12.54 -5.51 11.35
N PRO A 224 11.82 -4.38 11.40
CA PRO A 224 10.36 -4.35 11.27
C PRO A 224 9.91 -4.76 9.86
N LEU A 225 8.60 -5.01 9.69
CA LEU A 225 8.02 -5.22 8.37
C LEU A 225 8.31 -4.03 7.46
N SER A 226 8.73 -4.31 6.23
CA SER A 226 9.14 -3.33 5.23
C SER A 226 8.71 -3.80 3.83
N GLN A 227 8.85 -2.94 2.82
CA GLN A 227 8.47 -3.20 1.43
C GLN A 227 9.00 -4.53 0.88
N ARG A 228 10.24 -4.91 1.22
CA ARG A 228 10.84 -6.20 0.80
C ARG A 228 10.05 -7.44 1.21
N HIS A 229 9.18 -7.35 2.22
CA HIS A 229 8.34 -8.47 2.65
C HIS A 229 7.03 -8.58 1.85
N LEU A 230 6.76 -7.65 0.92
CA LEU A 230 5.59 -7.72 0.04
C LEU A 230 5.78 -8.75 -1.08
N THR A 231 7.03 -9.05 -1.44
CA THR A 231 7.37 -10.08 -2.42
C THR A 231 7.56 -11.41 -1.70
N VAL A 232 6.59 -12.30 -1.83
CA VAL A 232 6.55 -13.63 -1.16
C VAL A 232 6.61 -14.79 -2.15
N SER A 233 6.40 -14.50 -3.44
CA SER A 233 6.38 -15.47 -4.54
C SER A 233 7.03 -14.87 -5.79
N SER A 234 7.42 -15.71 -6.74
CA SER A 234 7.77 -15.30 -8.11
C SER A 234 6.57 -14.80 -8.90
N GLU A 235 5.35 -15.12 -8.46
CA GLU A 235 4.11 -14.78 -9.15
C GLU A 235 3.57 -13.43 -8.67
N THR A 236 3.47 -12.47 -9.59
CA THR A 236 2.99 -11.10 -9.30
C THR A 236 1.58 -11.09 -8.72
N ALA A 237 0.68 -11.94 -9.24
CA ALA A 237 -0.69 -12.02 -8.75
C ALA A 237 -0.77 -12.42 -7.26
N VAL A 238 0.17 -13.24 -6.77
CA VAL A 238 0.28 -13.61 -5.34
C VAL A 238 0.83 -12.43 -4.53
N ASN A 239 1.79 -11.69 -5.06
CA ASN A 239 2.38 -10.54 -4.38
C ASN A 239 1.38 -9.38 -4.28
N ASN A 240 0.53 -9.20 -5.28
CA ASN A 240 -0.48 -8.13 -5.34
C ASN A 240 -1.54 -8.22 -4.23
N ILE A 241 -1.78 -9.40 -3.67
CA ILE A 241 -2.71 -9.56 -2.54
C ILE A 241 -2.06 -9.40 -1.17
N VAL A 242 -0.73 -9.29 -1.08
CA VAL A 242 -0.04 -9.13 0.22
C VAL A 242 -0.37 -7.80 0.88
N PRO A 243 -0.19 -6.63 0.23
CA PRO A 243 -0.49 -5.35 0.86
C PRO A 243 -2.00 -5.12 0.98
N ASN A 244 -2.45 -4.58 2.11
CA ASN A 244 -3.74 -3.93 2.16
C ASN A 244 -3.68 -2.54 1.51
N GLY A 245 -4.83 -1.93 1.25
CA GLY A 245 -4.89 -0.64 0.57
C GLY A 245 -4.10 0.49 1.26
N ILE A 246 -4.01 0.48 2.59
CA ILE A 246 -3.26 1.50 3.36
C ILE A 246 -1.75 1.32 3.16
N ILE A 247 -1.27 0.08 3.17
CA ILE A 247 0.14 -0.25 2.90
C ILE A 247 0.49 0.07 1.45
N ALA A 248 -0.37 -0.28 0.51
CA ALA A 248 -0.20 0.06 -0.90
C ALA A 248 -0.09 1.58 -1.09
N LEU A 249 -1.03 2.34 -0.53
CA LEU A 249 -1.03 3.80 -0.56
C LEU A 249 0.27 4.38 0.04
N TYR A 250 0.71 3.88 1.19
CA TYR A 250 1.92 4.35 1.85
C TYR A 250 3.18 4.13 1.01
N TYR A 251 3.36 2.91 0.47
CA TYR A 251 4.55 2.63 -0.34
C TYR A 251 4.48 3.30 -1.71
N GLY A 252 3.30 3.41 -2.32
CA GLY A 252 3.12 4.18 -3.54
C GLY A 252 3.48 5.66 -3.37
N TYR A 253 3.09 6.27 -2.22
CA TYR A 253 3.52 7.64 -1.90
C TYR A 253 5.04 7.74 -1.72
N LYS A 254 5.64 6.80 -1.01
CA LYS A 254 7.09 6.78 -0.81
C LYS A 254 7.85 6.65 -2.13
N GLU A 255 7.39 5.82 -3.02
CA GLU A 255 7.92 5.64 -4.38
C GLU A 255 7.80 6.93 -5.20
N PHE A 256 6.62 7.56 -5.16
CA PHE A 256 6.38 8.86 -5.78
C PHE A 256 7.31 9.96 -5.24
N GLU A 257 7.52 10.06 -3.94
CA GLU A 257 8.47 11.02 -3.37
C GLU A 257 9.91 10.72 -3.78
N GLN A 258 10.29 9.47 -3.89
CA GLN A 258 11.62 9.07 -4.36
C GLN A 258 11.83 9.42 -5.84
N SER A 259 10.79 9.32 -6.67
CA SER A 259 10.88 9.69 -8.09
C SER A 259 11.13 11.19 -8.33
N LYS A 260 10.79 12.04 -7.35
CA LYS A 260 11.03 13.50 -7.41
C LYS A 260 12.49 13.88 -7.12
N ILE A 261 13.30 12.98 -6.59
CA ILE A 261 14.67 13.29 -6.15
C ILE A 261 15.65 13.37 -7.34
N ILE A 262 15.21 13.05 -8.54
CA ILE A 262 16.04 13.19 -9.74
C ILE A 262 16.12 14.68 -10.08
N SER A 263 17.17 15.31 -9.61
CA SER A 263 17.55 16.67 -10.03
C SER A 263 18.63 16.59 -11.11
N PRO A 264 18.61 17.51 -12.09
CA PRO A 264 19.71 17.57 -13.07
C PRO A 264 21.05 17.73 -12.32
N ALA A 265 22.01 16.88 -12.65
CA ALA A 265 23.37 17.02 -12.13
C ALA A 265 24.00 18.34 -12.62
N LEU A 266 24.76 19.00 -11.78
CA LEU A 266 25.61 20.11 -12.22
C LEU A 266 26.63 19.59 -13.24
N ASP A 267 27.09 20.46 -14.17
CA ASP A 267 28.00 20.03 -15.25
C ASP A 267 29.25 19.31 -14.72
N ALA A 268 29.84 19.81 -13.63
CA ALA A 268 30.98 19.17 -12.98
C ALA A 268 30.68 17.77 -12.46
N GLU A 269 29.55 17.60 -11.77
CA GLU A 269 29.08 16.31 -11.25
C GLU A 269 28.71 15.38 -12.38
N GLY A 270 28.06 15.90 -13.44
CA GLY A 270 27.73 15.15 -14.63
C GLY A 270 28.98 14.60 -15.35
N ARG A 271 30.08 15.34 -15.40
CA ARG A 271 31.36 14.90 -15.96
C ARG A 271 32.00 13.79 -15.12
N GLU A 272 31.90 13.88 -13.81
CA GLU A 272 32.38 12.83 -12.91
C GLU A 272 31.58 11.54 -13.08
N LEU A 273 30.26 11.62 -13.12
CA LEU A 273 29.39 10.49 -13.39
C LEU A 273 29.61 9.88 -14.76
N PHE A 274 29.80 10.70 -15.81
CA PHE A 274 30.14 10.24 -17.15
C PHE A 274 31.42 9.43 -17.14
N THR A 275 32.48 9.94 -16.48
CA THR A 275 33.76 9.24 -16.35
C THR A 275 33.60 7.91 -15.61
N ALA A 276 32.81 7.88 -14.55
CA ALA A 276 32.56 6.66 -13.78
C ALA A 276 31.81 5.60 -14.61
N PHE A 277 30.86 6.03 -15.45
CA PHE A 277 30.05 5.13 -16.26
C PHE A 277 30.79 4.62 -17.51
N TYR A 278 31.37 5.53 -18.30
CA TYR A 278 32.05 5.19 -19.55
C TYR A 278 33.53 4.81 -19.38
N ARG A 279 34.10 5.00 -18.17
CA ARG A 279 35.52 4.78 -17.85
C ARG A 279 36.49 5.62 -18.67
N GLU A 280 35.98 6.64 -19.35
CA GLU A 280 36.72 7.59 -20.14
C GLU A 280 36.30 9.01 -19.74
N PRO A 281 37.25 9.97 -19.62
CA PRO A 281 36.89 11.34 -19.30
C PRO A 281 36.14 11.95 -20.50
N PRO A 282 35.05 12.73 -20.25
CA PRO A 282 34.36 13.43 -21.31
C PRO A 282 35.28 14.48 -21.93
N SER A 283 35.11 14.78 -23.22
CA SER A 283 35.79 15.87 -23.90
C SER A 283 35.37 17.22 -23.28
N ASP A 284 36.12 18.31 -23.55
CA ASP A 284 35.80 19.66 -23.07
C ASP A 284 34.51 20.24 -23.69
N GLN A 285 33.89 19.55 -24.60
CA GLN A 285 32.61 19.92 -25.19
C GLN A 285 31.43 19.67 -24.21
N PRO A 286 30.26 20.26 -24.49
CA PRO A 286 29.06 19.97 -23.71
C PRO A 286 28.80 18.46 -23.56
N LEU A 287 28.36 18.02 -22.37
CA LEU A 287 28.17 16.59 -22.08
C LEU A 287 27.09 15.96 -22.93
N PHE A 288 25.96 16.67 -23.11
CA PHE A 288 24.78 16.09 -23.76
C PHE A 288 25.06 15.49 -25.16
N PRO A 289 25.77 16.16 -26.10
CA PRO A 289 26.12 15.56 -27.38
C PRO A 289 27.00 14.30 -27.29
N GLN A 290 27.74 14.12 -26.19
CA GLN A 290 28.64 12.97 -26.03
C GLN A 290 27.93 11.65 -25.70
N PHE A 291 26.65 11.74 -25.31
CA PHE A 291 25.79 10.55 -25.14
C PHE A 291 25.29 9.98 -26.48
N PHE A 292 25.42 10.72 -27.57
CA PHE A 292 24.98 10.25 -28.89
C PHE A 292 26.09 9.48 -29.60
N THR A 293 25.80 8.22 -29.94
CA THR A 293 26.66 7.41 -30.78
C THR A 293 26.29 7.67 -32.23
N GLN A 294 27.26 8.05 -33.05
CA GLN A 294 27.08 8.15 -34.47
C GLN A 294 27.41 6.80 -35.13
N THR A 295 26.50 6.27 -35.93
CA THR A 295 26.78 5.11 -36.76
C THR A 295 27.79 5.50 -37.87
N PRO A 296 28.66 4.58 -38.29
CA PRO A 296 29.56 4.85 -39.41
C PRO A 296 28.76 5.32 -40.63
N SER A 297 29.26 6.36 -41.31
CA SER A 297 28.60 6.84 -42.50
C SER A 297 28.61 5.78 -43.61
N SER A 298 27.50 5.62 -44.31
CA SER A 298 27.38 4.73 -45.46
C SER A 298 27.15 5.56 -46.71
N PRO A 299 28.05 5.53 -47.69
CA PRO A 299 27.89 6.27 -48.95
C PRO A 299 26.61 5.93 -49.71
N PHE A 300 26.05 4.76 -49.46
CA PHE A 300 24.74 4.37 -50.00
C PHE A 300 23.60 5.12 -49.32
N LEU A 301 23.58 5.16 -47.96
CA LEU A 301 22.56 5.82 -47.18
C LEU A 301 22.62 7.35 -47.33
N GLU A 302 23.82 7.91 -47.49
CA GLU A 302 23.98 9.35 -47.74
C GLU A 302 23.35 9.77 -49.09
N ARG A 303 23.47 8.88 -50.12
CA ARG A 303 22.83 9.13 -51.42
C ARG A 303 21.35 8.77 -51.47
N ASN A 304 20.93 7.86 -50.62
CA ASN A 304 19.55 7.36 -50.56
C ASN A 304 19.07 7.38 -49.08
N PRO A 305 18.81 8.56 -48.50
CA PRO A 305 18.37 8.63 -47.12
C PRO A 305 17.00 7.94 -46.95
N PRO A 306 16.87 6.94 -46.07
CA PRO A 306 15.62 6.27 -45.85
C PRO A 306 14.65 7.19 -45.07
N ASN A 307 13.37 7.05 -45.32
CA ASN A 307 12.37 7.56 -44.42
C ASN A 307 12.22 6.56 -43.24
N VAL A 308 12.35 7.04 -42.02
CA VAL A 308 12.15 6.21 -40.82
C VAL A 308 10.81 6.57 -40.19
N VAL A 309 9.93 5.57 -40.07
CA VAL A 309 8.66 5.71 -39.39
C VAL A 309 8.72 4.85 -38.11
N LEU A 310 8.66 5.50 -36.96
CA LEU A 310 8.56 4.85 -35.67
C LEU A 310 7.11 4.75 -35.23
N ASN A 311 6.59 3.53 -35.13
CA ASN A 311 5.25 3.24 -34.63
C ASN A 311 5.34 2.70 -33.22
N LEU A 312 4.93 3.47 -32.22
CA LEU A 312 4.80 3.01 -30.84
C LEU A 312 3.35 2.60 -30.61
N ILE A 313 3.11 1.30 -30.42
CA ILE A 313 1.77 0.75 -30.23
C ILE A 313 1.50 0.60 -28.74
N GLU A 314 0.53 1.37 -28.25
CA GLU A 314 0.11 1.38 -26.86
C GLU A 314 -0.60 0.07 -26.47
N SER A 315 -0.30 -0.46 -25.27
CA SER A 315 -0.97 -1.61 -24.65
C SER A 315 -0.92 -2.92 -25.47
N MET A 316 -0.01 -3.04 -26.43
CA MET A 316 0.14 -4.24 -27.22
C MET A 316 1.14 -5.23 -26.57
N GLY A 317 0.62 -6.08 -25.69
CA GLY A 317 1.43 -7.13 -25.06
C GLY A 317 1.81 -8.27 -26.02
N ASN A 318 2.99 -8.85 -25.84
CA ASN A 318 3.50 -9.98 -26.66
C ASN A 318 2.55 -11.19 -26.67
N ALA A 319 1.73 -11.36 -25.62
CA ALA A 319 0.72 -12.43 -25.56
C ALA A 319 -0.30 -12.36 -26.72
N LEU A 320 -0.64 -11.17 -27.22
CA LEU A 320 -1.55 -10.98 -28.34
C LEU A 320 -0.98 -11.52 -29.65
N LEU A 321 0.34 -11.64 -29.76
CA LEU A 321 1.05 -12.15 -30.93
C LEU A 321 1.18 -13.68 -30.92
N LEU A 322 0.92 -14.34 -29.77
CA LEU A 322 1.05 -15.79 -29.64
C LEU A 322 -0.18 -16.51 -30.25
N PRO A 323 0.04 -17.53 -31.11
CA PRO A 323 -1.09 -18.28 -31.71
C PRO A 323 -2.00 -18.96 -30.69
N SER A 324 -1.47 -19.36 -29.54
CA SER A 324 -2.20 -20.03 -28.46
C SER A 324 -3.20 -19.13 -27.74
N PHE A 325 -3.02 -17.82 -27.80
CA PHE A 325 -3.93 -16.85 -27.15
C PHE A 325 -5.19 -16.58 -28.00
N ASN A 326 -5.11 -16.83 -29.31
CA ASN A 326 -6.13 -16.44 -30.29
C ASN A 326 -6.89 -17.65 -30.81
N SER A 327 -7.75 -18.26 -30.00
CA SER A 327 -8.61 -19.37 -30.44
C SER A 327 -9.73 -18.89 -31.38
N GLY A 328 -9.39 -18.38 -32.55
CA GLY A 328 -10.34 -18.04 -33.60
C GLY A 328 -10.33 -16.61 -34.11
N LEU A 329 -9.65 -15.67 -33.45
CA LEU A 329 -9.51 -14.28 -33.90
C LEU A 329 -8.02 -13.92 -33.95
N ASP A 330 -7.49 -13.64 -35.15
CA ASP A 330 -6.13 -13.15 -35.28
C ASP A 330 -6.04 -11.65 -35.00
N LEU A 331 -5.65 -11.29 -33.77
CA LEU A 331 -5.51 -9.90 -33.35
C LEU A 331 -4.29 -9.21 -33.97
N ALA A 332 -3.31 -9.96 -34.47
CA ALA A 332 -2.15 -9.40 -35.18
C ALA A 332 -2.50 -8.98 -36.62
N GLY A 333 -3.53 -9.61 -37.24
CA GLY A 333 -3.98 -9.29 -38.59
C GLY A 333 -2.84 -9.25 -39.60
N GLN A 334 -2.75 -8.19 -40.39
CA GLN A 334 -1.69 -8.00 -41.40
C GLN A 334 -0.29 -7.88 -40.81
N MET A 335 -0.16 -7.52 -39.54
CA MET A 335 1.13 -7.42 -38.86
C MET A 335 1.80 -8.79 -38.74
N ARG A 336 1.04 -9.91 -38.77
CA ARG A 336 1.57 -11.27 -38.71
C ARG A 336 2.56 -11.57 -39.83
N GLN A 337 2.30 -11.09 -41.07
CA GLN A 337 3.21 -11.23 -42.17
C GLN A 337 4.57 -10.62 -41.86
N HIS A 338 4.60 -9.45 -41.26
CA HIS A 338 5.83 -8.77 -40.83
C HIS A 338 6.58 -9.48 -39.72
N LEU A 339 5.87 -10.20 -38.82
CA LEU A 339 6.52 -11.01 -37.78
C LEU A 339 7.29 -12.20 -38.36
N ASP A 340 6.87 -12.71 -39.54
CA ASP A 340 7.48 -13.87 -40.19
C ASP A 340 8.52 -13.44 -41.24
N GLU A 341 8.34 -12.32 -41.92
CA GLU A 341 9.17 -11.87 -43.07
C GLU A 341 10.24 -10.83 -42.70
N ASP A 342 10.03 -10.07 -41.62
CA ASP A 342 10.91 -8.97 -41.21
C ASP A 342 11.73 -9.32 -39.93
N TYR A 343 12.49 -8.33 -39.44
CA TYR A 343 13.27 -8.50 -38.22
C TYR A 343 12.33 -8.43 -36.98
N TYR A 344 12.07 -9.58 -36.37
CA TYR A 344 11.27 -9.68 -35.14
C TYR A 344 12.15 -10.07 -33.95
N PHE A 345 12.26 -9.18 -32.96
CA PHE A 345 13.02 -9.37 -31.74
C PHE A 345 12.17 -10.02 -30.65
N LYS A 346 12.15 -11.35 -30.60
CA LYS A 346 11.33 -12.14 -29.64
C LYS A 346 11.66 -11.92 -28.16
N ARG A 347 12.86 -11.40 -27.86
CA ARG A 347 13.36 -11.17 -26.50
C ARG A 347 13.58 -9.68 -26.23
N PHE A 348 12.76 -8.84 -26.82
CA PHE A 348 12.81 -7.42 -26.57
C PHE A 348 12.01 -7.10 -25.30
N LEU A 349 12.64 -6.40 -24.35
CA LEU A 349 11.99 -5.85 -23.17
C LEU A 349 11.98 -4.32 -23.30
N PRO A 350 10.86 -3.66 -23.03
CA PRO A 350 10.84 -2.22 -22.97
C PRO A 350 11.72 -1.73 -21.80
N ALA A 351 12.25 -0.52 -21.92
CA ALA A 351 13.08 0.08 -20.88
C ALA A 351 12.29 0.35 -19.59
N HIS A 352 10.98 0.53 -19.72
CA HIS A 352 10.08 0.79 -18.61
C HIS A 352 8.70 0.15 -18.83
N ASP A 353 7.93 -0.02 -17.78
CA ASP A 353 6.55 -0.53 -17.82
C ASP A 353 5.50 0.56 -18.16
N ASP A 354 5.94 1.80 -18.34
CA ASP A 354 5.15 2.97 -18.72
C ASP A 354 5.57 3.47 -20.10
N THR A 355 4.59 3.85 -20.93
CA THR A 355 4.80 4.33 -22.30
C THR A 355 5.64 5.60 -22.34
N GLN A 356 5.40 6.56 -21.44
CA GLN A 356 6.11 7.83 -21.42
C GLN A 356 7.61 7.62 -21.18
N TYR A 357 7.97 6.82 -20.17
CA TYR A 357 9.36 6.56 -19.83
C TYR A 357 10.04 5.65 -20.85
N SER A 358 9.33 4.68 -21.42
CA SER A 358 9.83 3.85 -22.51
C SER A 358 10.14 4.68 -23.76
N LEU A 359 9.25 5.63 -24.10
CA LEU A 359 9.47 6.58 -25.21
C LEU A 359 10.66 7.50 -24.92
N MET A 360 10.78 8.02 -23.72
CA MET A 360 11.92 8.87 -23.35
C MET A 360 13.23 8.10 -23.43
N SER A 361 13.28 6.86 -22.94
CA SER A 361 14.46 5.98 -23.08
C SER A 361 14.83 5.76 -24.54
N LEU A 362 13.84 5.55 -25.38
CA LEU A 362 14.05 5.34 -26.81
C LEU A 362 14.56 6.61 -27.53
N MET A 363 14.03 7.79 -27.18
CA MET A 363 14.35 9.04 -27.85
C MET A 363 15.68 9.66 -27.37
N VAL A 364 16.03 9.50 -26.11
CA VAL A 364 17.22 10.13 -25.51
C VAL A 364 18.27 9.12 -24.99
N ASN A 365 18.06 7.84 -25.26
CA ASN A 365 18.96 6.74 -24.86
C ASN A 365 19.34 6.79 -23.36
N THR A 366 18.39 7.09 -22.51
CA THR A 366 18.57 7.08 -21.05
C THR A 366 17.91 5.87 -20.46
N GLU A 367 18.64 5.14 -19.62
CA GLU A 367 18.02 4.18 -18.70
C GLU A 367 17.30 4.95 -17.60
N TYR A 368 16.05 5.30 -17.84
CA TYR A 368 15.21 5.81 -16.77
C TYR A 368 14.71 4.62 -15.94
N SER A 369 15.58 4.10 -15.09
CA SER A 369 15.14 3.20 -14.06
C SER A 369 14.51 4.02 -12.94
N SER A 370 13.19 4.04 -12.84
CA SER A 370 12.58 4.24 -11.54
C SER A 370 13.07 3.08 -10.68
N ILE A 371 14.07 3.34 -9.87
CA ILE A 371 14.62 2.33 -8.96
C ILE A 371 13.53 2.05 -7.94
N SER A 372 12.65 1.13 -8.25
CA SER A 372 11.79 0.49 -7.28
C SER A 372 12.61 -0.59 -6.60
N TYR A 373 13.18 -0.24 -5.46
CA TYR A 373 13.78 -1.19 -4.52
C TYR A 373 12.78 -1.60 -3.46
#